data_7013bf0def39fd4d1853eff52f30325f
#
_entry.id   7013bf0def39fd4d1853eff52f30325f
#
_cell.length_a   1.000
_cell.length_b   1.000
_cell.length_c   1.000
_cell.angle_alpha   90.00
_cell.angle_beta   90.00
_cell.angle_gamma   90.00
#
_symmetry.space_group_name_H-M   'P 1'
#
loop_
_entity.id
_entity.type
_entity.pdbx_description
1 polymer ?
#
loop_
_entity_poly.entity_id
_entity_poly.type
_entity_poly.pdbx_seq_one_letter_code
_entity_poly.pdbx_strand_id
1 'polypeptide(L)'
;AADRNAKVFLMFNNPTEVLREHIDRSRKAIDDPRVTVLDLYCGPMAIAGSTRMQATTSELLVAGAALEIILNRVLQPILSKEQLTSLDFREINYTKAFEKMLNGLTGEANTKTLADYIKFERDIYRENGLITYFADELLMDILTDTTERSPTFMLSPYKQYDDTVSPPSWSFVKHPLRPTPETWEYMLGRAPRCLNWDSDLYRKLGADAIASAPPRVNKNELHKFLIGNEEDPSRTSREPNVAVAIKSGRETGKSNFNAFMEAFRQNAKAFQKQHTFIIGNSNKSADYRIDYDLPSSPLNLMERLMVKLTLNTISTGTMVLMGRVTSNWMSWVNISNKKLRDRGIRLISEICGLSYKDACYALHETLEEFEKLSEADKKSISPVNYTIQKNQGNH
;
A
#
# COMPACT_ATOMS: atom_id res chain seq x y z
N ALA A 1 20.01 -20.61 -0.62
CA ALA A 1 19.00 -21.50 -1.23
C ALA A 1 19.64 -22.40 -2.29
N ALA A 2 20.30 -21.83 -3.32
CA ALA A 2 20.97 -22.60 -4.38
C ALA A 2 22.00 -23.60 -3.83
N ASP A 3 22.80 -23.23 -2.84
CA ASP A 3 23.77 -24.09 -2.18
C ASP A 3 23.15 -25.27 -1.40
N ARG A 4 21.84 -25.25 -1.23
CA ARG A 4 21.03 -26.32 -0.64
C ARG A 4 20.19 -27.06 -1.68
N ASN A 5 20.58 -27.00 -2.96
CA ASN A 5 19.91 -27.64 -4.10
C ASN A 5 18.43 -27.22 -4.30
N ALA A 6 18.06 -26.03 -3.78
CA ALA A 6 16.73 -25.48 -4.07
C ALA A 6 16.71 -24.86 -5.48
N LYS A 7 15.59 -25.02 -6.19
CA LYS A 7 15.32 -24.21 -7.38
C LYS A 7 15.08 -22.76 -6.95
N VAL A 8 15.88 -21.85 -7.49
CA VAL A 8 15.82 -20.44 -7.14
C VAL A 8 15.29 -19.65 -8.31
N PHE A 9 14.22 -18.89 -8.06
CA PHE A 9 13.67 -17.90 -8.98
C PHE A 9 13.90 -16.52 -8.41
N LEU A 10 14.48 -15.62 -9.22
CA LEU A 10 14.68 -14.22 -8.89
C LEU A 10 13.76 -13.36 -9.76
N MET A 11 12.78 -12.72 -9.12
CA MET A 11 11.77 -11.91 -9.79
C MET A 11 11.91 -10.46 -9.37
N PHE A 12 11.93 -9.53 -10.32
CA PHE A 12 12.09 -8.09 -10.05
C PHE A 12 11.60 -7.24 -11.24
N ASN A 13 11.46 -5.94 -10.99
CA ASN A 13 10.90 -4.97 -11.96
C ASN A 13 11.90 -3.88 -12.40
N ASN A 14 13.17 -4.02 -12.11
CA ASN A 14 14.21 -3.15 -12.65
C ASN A 14 14.74 -3.74 -13.97
N PRO A 15 15.20 -2.93 -14.93
CA PRO A 15 15.85 -3.47 -16.12
C PRO A 15 17.05 -4.35 -15.75
N THR A 16 17.05 -5.59 -16.20
CA THR A 16 18.07 -6.60 -15.84
C THR A 16 19.49 -6.11 -16.13
N GLU A 17 19.70 -5.51 -17.31
CA GLU A 17 21.02 -5.04 -17.72
C GLU A 17 21.54 -3.91 -16.83
N VAL A 18 20.66 -2.97 -16.43
CA VAL A 18 21.04 -1.88 -15.51
C VAL A 18 21.46 -2.43 -14.14
N LEU A 19 20.72 -3.42 -13.62
CA LEU A 19 21.11 -4.07 -12.36
C LEU A 19 22.43 -4.82 -12.47
N ARG A 20 22.63 -5.53 -13.58
CA ARG A 20 23.86 -6.29 -13.86
C ARG A 20 25.07 -5.38 -13.97
N GLU A 21 24.95 -4.25 -14.65
CA GLU A 21 26.05 -3.31 -14.89
C GLU A 21 26.46 -2.55 -13.62
N HIS A 22 25.47 -2.07 -12.85
CA HIS A 22 25.73 -1.07 -11.82
C HIS A 22 25.70 -1.62 -10.38
N ILE A 23 25.22 -2.84 -10.15
CA ILE A 23 25.05 -3.38 -8.79
C ILE A 23 25.66 -4.77 -8.68
N ASP A 24 26.87 -4.86 -8.15
CA ASP A 24 27.63 -6.12 -7.98
C ASP A 24 26.84 -7.24 -7.31
N ARG A 25 26.07 -6.92 -6.28
CA ARG A 25 25.23 -7.90 -5.57
C ARG A 25 24.15 -8.47 -6.48
N SER A 26 23.53 -7.64 -7.29
CA SER A 26 22.51 -8.06 -8.26
C SER A 26 23.13 -8.86 -9.39
N ARG A 27 24.27 -8.40 -9.93
CA ARG A 27 25.03 -9.12 -10.96
C ARG A 27 25.35 -10.55 -10.53
N LYS A 28 25.89 -10.74 -9.33
CA LYS A 28 26.21 -12.07 -8.80
C LYS A 28 25.01 -13.01 -8.76
N ALA A 29 23.81 -12.50 -8.48
CA ALA A 29 22.61 -13.30 -8.44
C ALA A 29 22.03 -13.55 -9.85
N ILE A 30 22.11 -12.55 -10.74
CA ILE A 30 21.63 -12.64 -12.12
C ILE A 30 22.49 -13.59 -12.94
N ASP A 31 23.81 -13.56 -12.77
CA ASP A 31 24.77 -14.37 -13.52
C ASP A 31 24.97 -15.79 -12.95
N ASP A 32 24.37 -16.12 -11.79
CA ASP A 32 24.43 -17.47 -11.22
C ASP A 32 23.56 -18.43 -12.04
N PRO A 33 24.14 -19.45 -12.72
CA PRO A 33 23.39 -20.35 -13.59
C PRO A 33 22.35 -21.21 -12.84
N ARG A 34 22.40 -21.24 -11.52
CA ARG A 34 21.43 -21.94 -10.65
C ARG A 34 20.20 -21.09 -10.35
N VAL A 35 20.19 -19.81 -10.76
CA VAL A 35 19.10 -18.88 -10.54
C VAL A 35 18.35 -18.64 -11.85
N THR A 36 17.04 -18.88 -11.83
CA THR A 36 16.17 -18.51 -12.95
C THR A 36 15.71 -17.07 -12.76
N VAL A 37 16.15 -16.17 -13.63
CA VAL A 37 15.73 -14.78 -13.61
C VAL A 37 14.39 -14.60 -14.33
N LEU A 38 13.46 -13.93 -13.66
CA LEU A 38 12.17 -13.51 -14.20
C LEU A 38 12.14 -11.97 -14.22
N ASP A 39 12.49 -11.41 -15.37
CA ASP A 39 12.43 -9.97 -15.59
C ASP A 39 10.97 -9.55 -15.82
N LEU A 40 10.43 -8.78 -14.87
CA LEU A 40 9.08 -8.24 -14.92
C LEU A 40 9.07 -6.73 -15.22
N TYR A 41 10.16 -6.20 -15.76
CA TYR A 41 10.26 -4.79 -16.08
C TYR A 41 9.16 -4.39 -17.08
N CYS A 42 8.32 -3.44 -16.66
CA CYS A 42 7.17 -2.95 -17.42
C CYS A 42 7.23 -1.41 -17.63
N GLY A 43 8.44 -0.85 -17.67
CA GLY A 43 8.65 0.57 -17.82
C GLY A 43 8.84 1.32 -16.51
N PRO A 44 9.00 2.65 -16.56
CA PRO A 44 9.14 3.49 -15.37
C PRO A 44 7.90 3.40 -14.47
N MET A 45 8.10 3.47 -13.15
CA MET A 45 6.99 3.51 -12.20
C MET A 45 6.15 4.77 -12.37
N ALA A 46 4.83 4.67 -12.18
CA ALA A 46 3.92 5.82 -12.23
C ALA A 46 4.36 6.93 -11.27
N ILE A 47 4.86 6.55 -10.10
CA ILE A 47 5.59 7.45 -9.21
C ILE A 47 7.03 6.93 -9.12
N ALA A 48 7.98 7.74 -9.56
CA ALA A 48 9.39 7.39 -9.61
C ALA A 48 9.92 6.93 -8.24
N GLY A 49 10.53 5.73 -8.21
CA GLY A 49 11.06 5.12 -7.00
C GLY A 49 10.02 4.51 -6.05
N SER A 50 8.74 4.47 -6.43
CA SER A 50 7.70 3.80 -5.65
C SER A 50 7.36 2.42 -6.23
N THR A 51 7.85 1.37 -5.58
CA THR A 51 7.62 -0.03 -5.99
C THR A 51 6.17 -0.50 -5.77
N ARG A 52 5.38 0.19 -4.95
CA ARG A 52 3.95 -0.13 -4.74
C ARG A 52 3.09 0.03 -5.99
N MET A 53 3.59 0.67 -7.05
CA MET A 53 2.90 0.87 -8.33
C MET A 53 2.94 -0.40 -9.20
N GLN A 54 3.49 -0.30 -10.42
CA GLN A 54 3.53 -1.39 -11.38
C GLN A 54 4.34 -2.59 -10.89
N ALA A 55 5.43 -2.37 -10.13
CA ALA A 55 6.29 -3.44 -9.65
C ALA A 55 5.50 -4.46 -8.81
N THR A 56 4.85 -4.02 -7.74
CA THR A 56 4.03 -4.91 -6.90
C THR A 56 2.83 -5.49 -7.66
N THR A 57 2.27 -4.75 -8.64
CA THR A 57 1.16 -5.24 -9.47
C THR A 57 1.58 -6.40 -10.35
N SER A 58 2.72 -6.28 -11.06
CA SER A 58 3.23 -7.34 -11.93
C SER A 58 3.69 -8.57 -11.14
N GLU A 59 4.35 -8.36 -10.00
CA GLU A 59 4.75 -9.44 -9.11
C GLU A 59 3.53 -10.20 -8.55
N LEU A 60 2.50 -9.49 -8.08
CA LEU A 60 1.26 -10.10 -7.58
C LEU A 60 0.53 -10.86 -8.69
N LEU A 61 0.44 -10.29 -9.91
CA LEU A 61 -0.18 -10.94 -11.05
C LEU A 61 0.54 -12.24 -11.42
N VAL A 62 1.86 -12.18 -11.60
CA VAL A 62 2.65 -13.35 -12.07
C VAL A 62 2.71 -14.42 -10.98
N ALA A 63 3.04 -14.06 -9.74
CA ALA A 63 3.11 -15.01 -8.63
C ALA A 63 1.72 -15.60 -8.30
N GLY A 64 0.68 -14.78 -8.26
CA GLY A 64 -0.69 -15.20 -8.00
C GLY A 64 -1.21 -16.15 -9.09
N ALA A 65 -1.03 -15.81 -10.36
CA ALA A 65 -1.41 -16.68 -11.47
C ALA A 65 -0.67 -18.03 -11.44
N ALA A 66 0.63 -18.02 -11.17
CA ALA A 66 1.41 -19.24 -11.01
C ALA A 66 0.88 -20.11 -9.87
N LEU A 67 0.54 -19.51 -8.71
CA LEU A 67 -0.03 -20.23 -7.58
C LEU A 67 -1.40 -20.83 -7.91
N GLU A 68 -2.30 -20.09 -8.55
CA GLU A 68 -3.63 -20.62 -8.94
C GLU A 68 -3.52 -21.76 -9.97
N ILE A 69 -2.62 -21.62 -10.96
CA ILE A 69 -2.34 -22.69 -11.95
C ILE A 69 -1.78 -23.93 -11.25
N ILE A 70 -0.83 -23.79 -10.32
CA ILE A 70 -0.23 -24.90 -9.59
C ILE A 70 -1.27 -25.59 -8.71
N LEU A 71 -2.07 -24.82 -7.97
CA LEU A 71 -3.15 -25.35 -7.15
C LEU A 71 -4.13 -26.17 -7.98
N ASN A 72 -4.54 -25.67 -9.15
CA ASN A 72 -5.41 -26.40 -10.05
C ASN A 72 -4.78 -27.74 -10.49
N ARG A 73 -3.51 -27.72 -10.93
CA ARG A 73 -2.79 -28.94 -11.35
C ARG A 73 -2.65 -29.97 -10.23
N VAL A 74 -2.41 -29.52 -9.00
CA VAL A 74 -2.25 -30.41 -7.84
C VAL A 74 -3.59 -31.01 -7.40
N LEU A 75 -4.67 -30.25 -7.50
CA LEU A 75 -5.98 -30.66 -7.01
C LEU A 75 -6.81 -31.42 -8.04
N GLN A 76 -6.59 -31.20 -9.34
CA GLN A 76 -7.29 -31.92 -10.41
C GLN A 76 -7.30 -33.45 -10.25
N PRO A 77 -6.22 -34.15 -9.90
CA PRO A 77 -6.23 -35.60 -9.70
C PRO A 77 -6.88 -36.06 -8.38
N ILE A 78 -7.19 -35.12 -7.47
CA ILE A 78 -7.66 -35.42 -6.11
C ILE A 78 -9.16 -35.12 -5.96
N LEU A 79 -9.65 -34.06 -6.62
CA LEU A 79 -11.01 -33.53 -6.46
C LEU A 79 -11.88 -33.84 -7.69
N SER A 80 -13.18 -33.99 -7.48
CA SER A 80 -14.14 -34.10 -8.59
C SER A 80 -14.29 -32.74 -9.32
N LYS A 81 -14.85 -32.79 -10.54
CA LYS A 81 -15.12 -31.55 -11.30
C LYS A 81 -16.07 -30.61 -10.55
N GLU A 82 -17.07 -31.15 -9.87
CA GLU A 82 -18.03 -30.39 -9.07
C GLU A 82 -17.33 -29.69 -7.90
N GLN A 83 -16.42 -30.40 -7.22
CA GLN A 83 -15.62 -29.84 -6.13
C GLN A 83 -14.69 -28.73 -6.62
N LEU A 84 -13.99 -28.96 -7.74
CA LEU A 84 -13.15 -27.92 -8.34
C LEU A 84 -13.95 -26.68 -8.73
N THR A 85 -15.13 -26.88 -9.33
CA THR A 85 -16.02 -25.76 -9.71
C THR A 85 -16.52 -25.00 -8.48
N SER A 86 -16.89 -25.71 -7.41
CA SER A 86 -17.34 -25.08 -6.15
C SER A 86 -16.26 -24.26 -5.45
N LEU A 87 -14.99 -24.55 -5.72
CA LEU A 87 -13.81 -23.83 -5.25
C LEU A 87 -13.27 -22.80 -6.26
N ASP A 88 -14.07 -22.47 -7.28
CA ASP A 88 -13.72 -21.53 -8.35
C ASP A 88 -12.50 -21.92 -9.21
N PHE A 89 -12.10 -23.21 -9.19
CA PHE A 89 -11.07 -23.69 -10.11
C PHE A 89 -11.64 -23.83 -11.53
N ARG A 90 -11.17 -22.97 -12.41
CA ARG A 90 -11.51 -22.93 -13.84
C ARG A 90 -10.29 -22.50 -14.64
N GLU A 91 -10.34 -22.71 -15.93
CA GLU A 91 -9.32 -22.22 -16.82
C GLU A 91 -9.46 -20.69 -16.97
N ILE A 92 -8.42 -19.95 -16.64
CA ILE A 92 -8.37 -18.48 -16.70
C ILE A 92 -7.22 -18.07 -17.62
N ASN A 93 -7.51 -17.25 -18.60
CA ASN A 93 -6.49 -16.51 -19.33
C ASN A 93 -6.17 -15.22 -18.57
N TYR A 94 -5.14 -15.28 -17.73
CA TYR A 94 -4.77 -14.16 -16.84
C TYR A 94 -4.39 -12.89 -17.59
N THR A 95 -3.77 -12.99 -18.78
CA THR A 95 -3.45 -11.83 -19.60
C THR A 95 -4.70 -11.09 -20.05
N LYS A 96 -5.66 -11.83 -20.64
CA LYS A 96 -6.95 -11.24 -21.05
C LYS A 96 -7.78 -10.74 -19.88
N ALA A 97 -7.75 -11.45 -18.76
CA ALA A 97 -8.46 -11.01 -17.55
C ALA A 97 -7.87 -9.70 -17.00
N PHE A 98 -6.55 -9.58 -16.99
CA PHE A 98 -5.87 -8.36 -16.57
C PHE A 98 -6.12 -7.19 -17.52
N GLU A 99 -6.06 -7.40 -18.84
CA GLU A 99 -6.41 -6.40 -19.84
C GLU A 99 -7.87 -5.92 -19.68
N LYS A 100 -8.82 -6.86 -19.53
CA LYS A 100 -10.22 -6.52 -19.27
C LYS A 100 -10.40 -5.72 -17.99
N MET A 101 -9.63 -6.05 -16.93
CA MET A 101 -9.62 -5.32 -15.67
C MET A 101 -9.16 -3.87 -15.84
N LEU A 102 -8.05 -3.65 -16.55
CA LEU A 102 -7.52 -2.30 -16.81
C LEU A 102 -8.52 -1.48 -17.63
N ASN A 103 -9.08 -2.05 -18.69
CA ASN A 103 -10.10 -1.39 -19.53
C ASN A 103 -11.36 -1.05 -18.72
N GLY A 104 -11.79 -1.93 -17.81
CA GLY A 104 -12.90 -1.67 -16.91
C GLY A 104 -12.61 -0.51 -15.94
N LEU A 105 -11.44 -0.52 -15.30
CA LEU A 105 -11.05 0.53 -14.34
C LEU A 105 -10.91 1.91 -14.99
N THR A 106 -10.46 1.97 -16.25
CA THR A 106 -10.33 3.21 -17.02
C THR A 106 -11.60 3.63 -17.75
N GLY A 107 -12.68 2.86 -17.63
CA GLY A 107 -14.00 3.24 -18.17
C GLY A 107 -14.54 4.52 -17.53
N GLU A 108 -15.34 5.28 -18.27
CA GLU A 108 -15.80 6.63 -17.88
C GLU A 108 -16.48 6.65 -16.50
N ALA A 109 -17.40 5.73 -16.23
CA ALA A 109 -18.11 5.66 -14.96
C ALA A 109 -17.16 5.41 -13.76
N ASN A 110 -16.24 4.46 -13.90
CA ASN A 110 -15.25 4.13 -12.86
C ASN A 110 -14.25 5.27 -12.67
N THR A 111 -13.77 5.88 -13.75
CA THR A 111 -12.88 7.04 -13.71
C THR A 111 -13.55 8.22 -12.99
N LYS A 112 -14.84 8.46 -13.26
CA LYS A 112 -15.61 9.48 -12.54
C LYS A 112 -15.70 9.18 -11.06
N THR A 113 -16.06 7.96 -10.68
CA THR A 113 -16.12 7.54 -9.26
C THR A 113 -14.77 7.71 -8.56
N LEU A 114 -13.67 7.29 -9.23
CA LEU A 114 -12.31 7.47 -8.70
C LEU A 114 -11.98 8.95 -8.49
N ALA A 115 -12.29 9.80 -9.47
CA ALA A 115 -12.05 11.24 -9.37
C ALA A 115 -12.86 11.90 -8.23
N ASP A 116 -14.12 11.50 -8.07
CA ASP A 116 -14.99 12.02 -6.99
C ASP A 116 -14.49 11.55 -5.61
N TYR A 117 -14.07 10.27 -5.48
CA TYR A 117 -13.51 9.77 -4.23
C TYR A 117 -12.14 10.38 -3.91
N ILE A 118 -11.27 10.60 -4.89
CA ILE A 118 -9.99 11.30 -4.74
C ILE A 118 -10.19 12.71 -4.20
N LYS A 119 -11.17 13.45 -4.74
CA LYS A 119 -11.52 14.79 -4.24
C LYS A 119 -12.03 14.73 -2.80
N PHE A 120 -12.93 13.78 -2.51
CA PHE A 120 -13.46 13.55 -1.17
C PHE A 120 -12.33 13.27 -0.16
N GLU A 121 -11.43 12.34 -0.45
CA GLU A 121 -10.31 12.01 0.43
C GLU A 121 -9.35 13.20 0.60
N ARG A 122 -9.05 13.94 -0.49
CA ARG A 122 -8.25 15.18 -0.44
C ARG A 122 -8.87 16.21 0.51
N ASP A 123 -10.16 16.45 0.44
CA ASP A 123 -10.83 17.49 1.22
C ASP A 123 -10.78 17.16 2.71
N ILE A 124 -10.99 15.89 3.08
CA ILE A 124 -10.80 15.40 4.45
C ILE A 124 -9.36 15.69 4.95
N TYR A 125 -8.34 15.34 4.15
CA TYR A 125 -6.96 15.52 4.58
C TYR A 125 -6.50 16.98 4.58
N ARG A 126 -7.03 17.84 3.71
CA ARG A 126 -6.77 19.28 3.74
C ARG A 126 -7.27 19.94 5.02
N GLU A 127 -8.36 19.46 5.56
CA GLU A 127 -8.92 19.89 6.85
C GLU A 127 -8.24 19.20 8.04
N ASN A 128 -7.13 18.49 7.81
CA ASN A 128 -6.39 17.71 8.82
C ASN A 128 -7.21 16.53 9.40
N GLY A 129 -8.22 16.10 8.69
CA GLY A 129 -9.12 15.03 9.09
C GLY A 129 -8.56 13.62 8.90
N LEU A 130 -9.36 12.62 9.26
CA LEU A 130 -8.98 11.21 9.28
C LEU A 130 -10.01 10.35 8.56
N ILE A 131 -9.54 9.30 7.87
CA ILE A 131 -10.40 8.27 7.28
C ILE A 131 -10.10 6.92 7.95
N THR A 132 -11.17 6.23 8.36
CA THR A 132 -11.08 4.86 8.85
C THR A 132 -11.93 3.97 7.97
N TYR A 133 -11.26 3.06 7.28
CA TYR A 133 -11.90 2.02 6.50
C TYR A 133 -12.38 0.88 7.39
N PHE A 134 -13.52 0.30 7.06
CA PHE A 134 -14.04 -0.91 7.68
C PHE A 134 -14.18 -1.98 6.61
N ALA A 135 -13.53 -3.12 6.82
CA ALA A 135 -13.50 -4.21 5.85
C ALA A 135 -13.57 -5.57 6.53
N ASP A 136 -13.89 -6.59 5.76
CA ASP A 136 -13.89 -7.99 6.16
C ASP A 136 -12.86 -8.77 5.32
N GLU A 137 -13.24 -9.37 4.21
CA GLU A 137 -12.33 -10.17 3.37
C GLU A 137 -11.25 -9.33 2.68
N LEU A 138 -11.51 -8.06 2.43
CA LEU A 138 -10.55 -7.11 1.86
C LEU A 138 -9.64 -6.44 2.91
N LEU A 139 -9.72 -6.84 4.18
CA LEU A 139 -8.98 -6.19 5.26
C LEU A 139 -7.47 -6.15 5.00
N MET A 140 -6.88 -7.26 4.55
CA MET A 140 -5.45 -7.35 4.24
C MET A 140 -5.05 -6.41 3.10
N ASP A 141 -5.86 -6.34 2.05
CA ASP A 141 -5.59 -5.54 0.87
C ASP A 141 -5.58 -4.04 1.25
N ILE A 142 -6.54 -3.62 2.07
CA ILE A 142 -6.65 -2.23 2.55
C ILE A 142 -5.55 -1.91 3.57
N LEU A 143 -5.24 -2.85 4.48
CA LEU A 143 -4.13 -2.71 5.43
C LEU A 143 -2.81 -2.48 4.69
N THR A 144 -2.54 -3.27 3.67
CA THR A 144 -1.33 -3.16 2.85
C THR A 144 -1.26 -1.78 2.17
N ASP A 145 -2.32 -1.34 1.49
CA ASP A 145 -2.33 -0.03 0.84
C ASP A 145 -2.15 1.11 1.84
N THR A 146 -2.89 1.10 2.94
CA THR A 146 -2.88 2.21 3.91
C THR A 146 -1.56 2.31 4.70
N THR A 147 -0.92 1.18 5.00
CA THR A 147 0.41 1.19 5.65
C THR A 147 1.52 1.64 4.70
N GLU A 148 1.43 1.31 3.40
CA GLU A 148 2.40 1.75 2.39
C GLU A 148 2.31 3.24 2.03
N ARG A 149 1.20 3.90 2.33
CA ARG A 149 1.04 5.35 2.11
C ARG A 149 2.05 6.17 2.92
N SER A 150 2.34 5.74 4.15
CA SER A 150 3.26 6.42 5.05
C SER A 150 4.68 6.57 4.46
N PRO A 151 5.41 5.50 4.14
CA PRO A 151 6.75 5.65 3.58
C PRO A 151 6.75 6.25 2.17
N THR A 152 5.67 6.07 1.40
CA THR A 152 5.57 6.59 0.03
C THR A 152 5.41 8.10 0.01
N PHE A 153 4.54 8.66 0.85
CA PHE A 153 4.14 10.06 0.80
C PHE A 153 4.54 10.87 2.05
N MET A 154 5.41 10.31 2.87
CA MET A 154 5.87 10.92 4.14
C MET A 154 4.70 11.28 5.06
N LEU A 155 3.77 10.34 5.23
CA LEU A 155 2.63 10.47 6.15
C LEU A 155 2.95 9.82 7.50
N SER A 156 2.11 10.11 8.50
CA SER A 156 2.18 9.44 9.80
C SER A 156 1.91 7.94 9.64
N PRO A 157 2.77 7.06 10.17
CA PRO A 157 2.55 5.61 10.14
C PRO A 157 1.36 5.20 11.00
N TYR A 158 0.96 3.94 10.92
CA TYR A 158 -0.03 3.39 11.84
C TYR A 158 0.42 3.58 13.28
N LYS A 159 -0.51 4.04 14.11
CA LYS A 159 -0.28 4.34 15.52
C LYS A 159 -0.69 3.17 16.39
N GLN A 160 0.17 2.77 17.31
CA GLN A 160 -0.18 1.83 18.38
C GLN A 160 -1.06 2.53 19.43
N TYR A 161 -1.94 1.81 20.08
CA TYR A 161 -2.89 2.40 21.05
C TYR A 161 -2.20 3.03 22.28
N ASP A 162 -1.02 2.53 22.64
CA ASP A 162 -0.21 3.02 23.75
C ASP A 162 0.84 4.08 23.33
N ASP A 163 0.91 4.44 22.08
CA ASP A 163 1.73 5.57 21.61
C ASP A 163 1.01 6.90 21.89
N THR A 164 1.52 7.65 22.84
CA THR A 164 0.98 8.95 23.25
C THR A 164 1.63 10.14 22.52
N VAL A 165 2.66 9.90 21.73
CA VAL A 165 3.49 10.96 21.10
C VAL A 165 3.18 11.14 19.62
N SER A 166 3.08 10.06 18.85
CA SER A 166 2.90 10.12 17.42
C SER A 166 1.50 10.62 17.03
N PRO A 167 1.39 11.43 15.97
CA PRO A 167 0.07 11.80 15.43
C PRO A 167 -0.65 10.57 14.85
N PRO A 168 -1.99 10.58 14.79
CA PRO A 168 -2.73 9.49 14.18
C PRO A 168 -2.40 9.38 12.68
N SER A 169 -2.40 8.16 12.14
CA SER A 169 -2.30 7.93 10.70
C SER A 169 -3.51 8.52 9.98
N TRP A 170 -3.31 9.08 8.81
CA TRP A 170 -4.39 9.72 8.04
C TRP A 170 -5.45 8.74 7.60
N SER A 171 -5.02 7.53 7.21
CA SER A 171 -5.90 6.40 6.92
C SER A 171 -5.60 5.23 7.84
N PHE A 172 -6.64 4.45 8.15
CA PHE A 172 -6.56 3.27 9.00
C PHE A 172 -7.59 2.23 8.54
N VAL A 173 -7.42 0.96 8.91
CA VAL A 173 -8.42 -0.06 8.62
C VAL A 173 -8.80 -0.83 9.88
N LYS A 174 -10.10 -1.17 10.00
CA LYS A 174 -10.67 -1.93 11.10
C LYS A 174 -11.63 -3.01 10.60
N HIS A 175 -11.72 -4.09 11.36
CA HIS A 175 -12.74 -5.11 11.19
C HIS A 175 -13.88 -4.86 12.20
N PRO A 176 -15.15 -4.70 11.78
CA PRO A 176 -16.20 -4.28 12.71
C PRO A 176 -16.77 -5.41 13.57
N LEU A 177 -16.51 -6.69 13.23
CA LEU A 177 -17.14 -7.84 13.88
C LEU A 177 -16.23 -8.57 14.87
N ARG A 178 -14.91 -8.38 14.83
CA ARG A 178 -13.94 -9.17 15.58
C ARG A 178 -12.97 -8.28 16.35
N PRO A 179 -12.54 -8.67 17.57
CA PRO A 179 -11.45 -7.99 18.26
C PRO A 179 -10.11 -8.20 17.50
N THR A 180 -9.15 -7.33 17.79
CA THR A 180 -7.85 -7.29 17.09
C THR A 180 -7.12 -8.65 17.02
N PRO A 181 -6.99 -9.45 18.11
CA PRO A 181 -6.33 -10.75 18.01
C PRO A 181 -7.01 -11.71 17.04
N GLU A 182 -8.34 -11.81 17.10
CA GLU A 182 -9.13 -12.65 16.18
C GLU A 182 -9.11 -12.11 14.75
N THR A 183 -9.05 -10.80 14.58
CA THR A 183 -8.93 -10.15 13.27
C THR A 183 -7.64 -10.55 12.58
N TRP A 184 -6.50 -10.56 13.29
CA TRP A 184 -5.23 -11.03 12.76
C TRP A 184 -5.27 -12.50 12.36
N GLU A 185 -5.85 -13.36 13.20
CA GLU A 185 -5.98 -14.79 12.89
C GLU A 185 -6.91 -15.05 11.69
N TYR A 186 -8.03 -14.35 11.63
CA TYR A 186 -8.96 -14.41 10.50
C TYR A 186 -8.30 -13.99 9.19
N MET A 187 -7.64 -12.81 9.19
CA MET A 187 -6.99 -12.25 8.02
C MET A 187 -5.85 -13.13 7.48
N LEU A 188 -5.08 -13.77 8.37
CA LEU A 188 -3.95 -14.63 8.02
C LEU A 188 -4.34 -16.10 7.79
N GLY A 189 -5.57 -16.51 8.16
CA GLY A 189 -5.98 -17.91 8.19
C GLY A 189 -5.23 -18.76 9.23
N ARG A 190 -4.49 -18.14 10.13
CA ARG A 190 -3.69 -18.74 11.21
C ARG A 190 -3.22 -17.68 12.20
N ALA A 191 -2.74 -18.10 13.35
CA ALA A 191 -2.08 -17.20 14.30
C ALA A 191 -0.85 -16.52 13.68
N PRO A 192 -0.61 -15.22 13.97
CA PRO A 192 0.57 -14.51 13.51
C PRO A 192 1.88 -15.20 13.94
N ARG A 193 2.80 -15.40 13.00
CA ARG A 193 4.15 -15.93 13.26
C ARG A 193 5.11 -14.74 13.44
N CYS A 194 5.12 -14.19 14.63
CA CYS A 194 6.02 -13.10 14.97
C CYS A 194 7.40 -13.61 15.39
N LEU A 195 8.42 -12.75 15.24
CA LEU A 195 9.78 -13.04 15.69
C LEU A 195 9.93 -12.66 17.17
N ASN A 196 10.43 -13.59 17.98
CA ASN A 196 10.85 -13.38 19.38
C ASN A 196 12.37 -13.55 19.49
N TRP A 197 13.13 -12.80 18.66
CA TRP A 197 14.55 -12.88 18.66
C TRP A 197 15.14 -11.96 19.73
N ASP A 198 15.94 -12.55 20.61
CA ASP A 198 16.67 -11.84 21.65
C ASP A 198 18.05 -11.35 21.18
N SER A 199 18.70 -10.61 22.05
CA SER A 199 20.06 -10.08 21.79
C SER A 199 21.06 -11.19 21.50
N ASP A 200 20.94 -12.37 22.14
CA ASP A 200 21.90 -13.46 21.96
C ASP A 200 21.76 -14.12 20.59
N LEU A 201 20.54 -14.25 20.10
CA LEU A 201 20.32 -14.73 18.73
C LEU A 201 20.87 -13.77 17.68
N TYR A 202 20.66 -12.46 17.86
CA TYR A 202 21.25 -11.46 16.94
C TYR A 202 22.78 -11.49 16.96
N ARG A 203 23.44 -11.64 18.11
CA ARG A 203 24.91 -11.83 18.20
C ARG A 203 25.38 -13.08 17.46
N LYS A 204 24.69 -14.22 17.66
CA LYS A 204 25.00 -15.48 16.95
C LYS A 204 24.87 -15.34 15.42
N LEU A 205 24.03 -14.43 14.97
CA LEU A 205 23.86 -14.11 13.53
C LEU A 205 24.84 -13.04 13.02
N GLY A 206 25.76 -12.56 13.87
CA GLY A 206 26.73 -11.52 13.50
C GLY A 206 26.11 -10.12 13.34
N ALA A 207 24.97 -9.87 13.99
CA ALA A 207 24.24 -8.61 13.91
C ALA A 207 24.33 -7.80 15.22
N ASP A 208 25.55 -7.54 15.70
CA ASP A 208 25.82 -6.93 17.01
C ASP A 208 25.17 -5.55 17.17
N ALA A 209 25.11 -4.75 16.11
CA ALA A 209 24.46 -3.45 16.13
C ALA A 209 22.94 -3.55 16.45
N ILE A 210 22.30 -4.62 16.00
CA ILE A 210 20.87 -4.89 16.29
C ILE A 210 20.73 -5.53 17.66
N ALA A 211 21.69 -6.34 18.08
CA ALA A 211 21.68 -7.02 19.36
C ALA A 211 21.68 -6.06 20.57
N SER A 212 22.21 -4.85 20.42
CA SER A 212 22.19 -3.82 21.48
C SER A 212 20.78 -3.30 21.81
N ALA A 213 19.88 -3.28 20.78
CA ALA A 213 18.49 -2.86 20.90
C ALA A 213 17.62 -3.66 19.92
N PRO A 214 17.32 -4.94 20.20
CA PRO A 214 16.59 -5.78 19.27
C PRO A 214 15.19 -5.25 19.02
N PRO A 215 14.71 -5.27 17.74
CA PRO A 215 13.39 -4.78 17.41
C PRO A 215 12.30 -5.60 18.09
N ARG A 216 11.31 -4.92 18.61
CA ARG A 216 10.12 -5.55 19.21
C ARG A 216 9.11 -5.86 18.11
N VAL A 217 9.15 -7.09 17.59
CA VAL A 217 8.28 -7.56 16.50
C VAL A 217 7.48 -8.80 16.92
N ASN A 218 7.16 -8.89 18.19
CA ASN A 218 6.38 -9.98 18.76
C ASN A 218 4.86 -9.76 18.61
N LYS A 219 4.08 -10.79 18.96
CA LYS A 219 2.62 -10.78 18.85
C LYS A 219 1.97 -9.65 19.66
N ASN A 220 2.51 -9.33 20.84
CA ASN A 220 1.96 -8.26 21.68
C ASN A 220 2.10 -6.89 21.04
N GLU A 221 3.25 -6.61 20.41
CA GLU A 221 3.44 -5.36 19.66
C GLU A 221 2.51 -5.27 18.43
N LEU A 222 2.29 -6.40 17.75
CA LEU A 222 1.36 -6.46 16.63
C LEU A 222 -0.08 -6.13 17.06
N HIS A 223 -0.52 -6.66 18.20
CA HIS A 223 -1.87 -6.43 18.72
C HIS A 223 -2.11 -5.02 19.24
N LYS A 224 -1.08 -4.19 19.36
CA LYS A 224 -1.25 -2.77 19.72
C LYS A 224 -1.83 -1.92 18.57
N PHE A 225 -1.83 -2.43 17.36
CA PHE A 225 -2.56 -1.81 16.24
C PHE A 225 -4.01 -2.31 16.28
N LEU A 226 -4.93 -1.48 16.75
CA LEU A 226 -6.34 -1.84 17.00
C LEU A 226 -7.13 -1.98 15.68
N ILE A 227 -6.79 -2.97 14.88
CA ILE A 227 -7.48 -3.26 13.60
C ILE A 227 -8.79 -4.04 13.78
N GLY A 228 -9.18 -4.36 14.99
CA GLY A 228 -10.45 -4.97 15.35
C GLY A 228 -11.54 -3.96 15.67
N ASN A 229 -12.58 -4.43 16.35
CA ASN A 229 -13.76 -3.65 16.71
C ASN A 229 -13.64 -2.88 18.04
N GLU A 230 -12.46 -2.89 18.66
CA GLU A 230 -12.20 -2.12 19.88
C GLU A 230 -12.33 -0.61 19.59
N GLU A 231 -12.76 0.16 20.57
CA GLU A 231 -12.73 1.61 20.50
C GLU A 231 -11.28 2.11 20.32
N ASP A 232 -11.11 3.04 19.41
CA ASP A 232 -9.84 3.72 19.15
C ASP A 232 -10.07 5.23 19.08
N PRO A 233 -9.90 5.93 20.20
CA PRO A 233 -10.12 7.38 20.26
C PRO A 233 -9.22 8.17 19.30
N SER A 234 -8.10 7.61 18.88
CA SER A 234 -7.22 8.26 17.92
C SER A 234 -7.92 8.51 16.58
N ARG A 235 -8.91 7.69 16.21
CA ARG A 235 -9.62 7.78 14.93
C ARG A 235 -10.66 8.90 14.86
N THR A 236 -11.09 9.38 16.03
CA THR A 236 -12.02 10.51 16.17
C THR A 236 -11.38 11.75 16.80
N SER A 237 -10.05 11.72 16.96
CA SER A 237 -9.27 12.81 17.61
C SER A 237 -9.14 14.07 16.76
N ARG A 238 -9.57 14.05 15.51
CA ARG A 238 -9.53 15.17 14.56
C ARG A 238 -10.83 15.28 13.80
N GLU A 239 -11.12 16.45 13.33
CA GLU A 239 -12.28 16.75 12.49
C GLU A 239 -11.80 17.28 11.13
N PRO A 240 -12.46 16.88 10.02
CA PRO A 240 -13.49 15.85 9.95
C PRO A 240 -12.92 14.45 10.16
N ASN A 241 -13.71 13.54 10.76
CA ASN A 241 -13.40 12.13 10.84
C ASN A 241 -14.49 11.31 10.13
N VAL A 242 -14.04 10.36 9.30
CA VAL A 242 -14.92 9.64 8.39
C VAL A 242 -14.71 8.14 8.50
N ALA A 243 -15.81 7.41 8.58
CA ALA A 243 -15.83 5.95 8.48
C ALA A 243 -16.31 5.53 7.08
N VAL A 244 -15.60 4.60 6.43
CA VAL A 244 -15.93 4.09 5.11
C VAL A 244 -15.98 2.56 5.15
N ALA A 245 -17.16 1.97 4.92
CA ALA A 245 -17.28 0.52 4.73
C ALA A 245 -16.86 0.16 3.30
N ILE A 246 -15.82 -0.67 3.14
CA ILE A 246 -15.41 -1.21 1.84
C ILE A 246 -15.77 -2.68 1.76
N LYS A 247 -16.46 -3.06 0.67
CA LYS A 247 -16.82 -4.45 0.35
C LYS A 247 -16.54 -4.75 -1.12
N SER A 248 -16.15 -5.99 -1.41
CA SER A 248 -16.20 -6.45 -2.79
C SER A 248 -17.65 -6.76 -3.22
N GLY A 249 -17.89 -6.72 -4.52
CA GLY A 249 -19.19 -7.12 -5.08
C GLY A 249 -19.61 -8.52 -4.64
N ARG A 250 -18.66 -9.47 -4.59
CA ARG A 250 -18.88 -10.85 -4.14
C ARG A 250 -19.30 -10.93 -2.67
N GLU A 251 -18.67 -10.15 -1.80
CA GLU A 251 -19.04 -10.10 -0.37
C GLU A 251 -20.45 -9.62 -0.13
N THR A 252 -21.00 -8.77 -1.02
CA THR A 252 -22.37 -8.24 -0.86
C THR A 252 -23.46 -9.29 -1.02
N GLY A 253 -23.15 -10.42 -1.65
CA GLY A 253 -24.04 -11.59 -1.79
C GLY A 253 -23.93 -12.59 -0.63
N LYS A 254 -22.99 -12.43 0.30
CA LYS A 254 -22.79 -13.37 1.40
C LYS A 254 -23.80 -13.17 2.53
N SER A 255 -24.08 -14.26 3.26
CA SER A 255 -25.04 -14.26 4.38
C SER A 255 -24.67 -13.31 5.51
N ASN A 256 -23.37 -13.05 5.71
CA ASN A 256 -22.86 -12.17 6.78
C ASN A 256 -22.87 -10.66 6.39
N PHE A 257 -23.26 -10.30 5.16
CA PHE A 257 -23.25 -8.90 4.71
C PHE A 257 -24.07 -7.97 5.63
N ASN A 258 -25.29 -8.37 5.99
CA ASN A 258 -26.12 -7.55 6.85
C ASN A 258 -25.54 -7.39 8.27
N ALA A 259 -24.97 -8.47 8.83
CA ALA A 259 -24.28 -8.42 10.13
C ALA A 259 -23.07 -7.49 10.09
N PHE A 260 -22.30 -7.53 9.01
CA PHE A 260 -21.18 -6.61 8.80
C PHE A 260 -21.66 -5.14 8.75
N MET A 261 -22.70 -4.85 7.99
CA MET A 261 -23.22 -3.48 7.84
C MET A 261 -23.81 -2.95 9.14
N GLU A 262 -24.44 -3.81 9.94
CA GLU A 262 -24.94 -3.42 11.25
C GLU A 262 -23.78 -3.13 12.22
N ALA A 263 -22.79 -4.02 12.30
CA ALA A 263 -21.60 -3.81 13.11
C ALA A 263 -20.82 -2.56 12.65
N PHE A 264 -20.71 -2.31 11.36
CA PHE A 264 -20.12 -1.08 10.82
C PHE A 264 -20.84 0.16 11.37
N ARG A 265 -22.18 0.22 11.25
CA ARG A 265 -22.96 1.36 11.75
C ARG A 265 -22.77 1.58 13.25
N GLN A 266 -22.68 0.49 14.04
CA GLN A 266 -22.42 0.59 15.49
C GLN A 266 -21.01 1.15 15.78
N ASN A 267 -19.98 0.60 15.14
CA ASN A 267 -18.61 1.07 15.32
C ASN A 267 -18.41 2.51 14.77
N ALA A 268 -19.17 2.89 13.78
CA ALA A 268 -19.05 4.19 13.13
C ALA A 268 -19.88 5.30 13.79
N LYS A 269 -20.64 5.04 14.87
CA LYS A 269 -21.48 6.04 15.55
C LYS A 269 -20.71 7.28 16.02
N ALA A 270 -19.47 7.11 16.43
CA ALA A 270 -18.64 8.21 16.91
C ALA A 270 -18.04 9.06 15.76
N PHE A 271 -18.15 8.62 14.51
CA PHE A 271 -17.64 9.34 13.34
C PHE A 271 -18.65 10.36 12.83
N GLN A 272 -18.18 11.49 12.37
CA GLN A 272 -19.02 12.57 11.84
C GLN A 272 -19.71 12.19 10.52
N LYS A 273 -19.03 11.38 9.68
CA LYS A 273 -19.57 10.94 8.40
C LYS A 273 -19.35 9.45 8.21
N GLN A 274 -20.31 8.82 7.53
CA GLN A 274 -20.25 7.40 7.20
C GLN A 274 -20.52 7.25 5.71
N HIS A 275 -19.70 6.46 5.02
CA HIS A 275 -19.85 6.15 3.60
C HIS A 275 -19.67 4.67 3.33
N THR A 276 -20.14 4.24 2.18
CA THR A 276 -20.04 2.89 1.67
C THR A 276 -19.33 2.90 0.32
N PHE A 277 -18.43 1.94 0.10
CA PHE A 277 -17.70 1.78 -1.14
C PHE A 277 -17.75 0.30 -1.58
N ILE A 278 -18.32 0.03 -2.73
CA ILE A 278 -18.37 -1.32 -3.30
C ILE A 278 -17.43 -1.39 -4.51
N ILE A 279 -16.54 -2.37 -4.50
CA ILE A 279 -15.60 -2.66 -5.58
C ILE A 279 -16.03 -3.99 -6.22
N GLY A 280 -16.67 -3.95 -7.37
CA GLY A 280 -17.23 -5.07 -8.11
C GLY A 280 -18.73 -4.96 -8.30
N ASN A 281 -19.25 -5.79 -9.20
CA ASN A 281 -20.68 -5.82 -9.52
C ASN A 281 -21.51 -6.24 -8.30
N SER A 282 -22.54 -5.48 -7.99
CA SER A 282 -23.44 -5.73 -6.88
C SER A 282 -24.82 -5.14 -7.14
N ASN A 283 -25.85 -5.77 -6.58
CA ASN A 283 -27.20 -5.23 -6.53
C ASN A 283 -27.46 -4.32 -5.31
N LYS A 284 -26.47 -4.15 -4.44
CA LYS A 284 -26.57 -3.26 -3.28
C LYS A 284 -26.18 -1.84 -3.67
N SER A 285 -26.88 -0.86 -3.10
CA SER A 285 -26.49 0.55 -3.25
C SER A 285 -25.24 0.87 -2.42
N ALA A 286 -24.45 1.82 -2.90
CA ALA A 286 -23.32 2.38 -2.18
C ALA A 286 -23.09 3.83 -2.64
N ASP A 287 -22.42 4.62 -1.80
CA ASP A 287 -22.06 6.00 -2.13
C ASP A 287 -21.02 6.06 -3.26
N TYR A 288 -20.11 5.09 -3.28
CA TYR A 288 -19.10 4.94 -4.33
C TYR A 288 -19.08 3.51 -4.87
N ARG A 289 -18.90 3.37 -6.18
CA ARG A 289 -18.86 2.05 -6.84
C ARG A 289 -17.83 2.03 -7.95
N ILE A 290 -17.06 0.95 -7.98
CA ILE A 290 -16.22 0.56 -9.12
C ILE A 290 -16.78 -0.74 -9.66
N ASP A 291 -17.47 -0.67 -10.79
CA ASP A 291 -18.08 -1.85 -11.42
C ASP A 291 -17.07 -2.55 -12.34
N TYR A 292 -16.99 -3.85 -12.23
CA TYR A 292 -16.23 -4.70 -13.13
C TYR A 292 -16.82 -6.10 -13.25
N ASP A 293 -16.56 -6.74 -14.35
CA ASP A 293 -16.89 -8.14 -14.60
C ASP A 293 -15.61 -8.94 -14.84
N LEU A 294 -15.14 -9.63 -13.80
CA LEU A 294 -13.93 -10.43 -13.80
C LEU A 294 -14.23 -11.87 -13.38
N PRO A 295 -13.47 -12.86 -13.88
CA PRO A 295 -13.63 -14.24 -13.47
C PRO A 295 -13.29 -14.40 -11.99
N SER A 296 -14.14 -15.14 -11.26
CA SER A 296 -13.75 -15.65 -9.95
C SER A 296 -12.62 -16.68 -10.09
N SER A 297 -11.78 -16.74 -9.07
CA SER A 297 -10.65 -17.67 -9.03
C SER A 297 -10.39 -18.13 -7.58
N PRO A 298 -9.67 -19.23 -7.36
CA PRO A 298 -9.51 -19.82 -6.03
C PRO A 298 -8.91 -18.87 -4.99
N LEU A 299 -7.97 -18.02 -5.40
CA LEU A 299 -7.34 -17.02 -4.53
C LEU A 299 -7.94 -15.61 -4.70
N ASN A 300 -8.98 -15.46 -5.53
CA ASN A 300 -9.59 -14.19 -5.90
C ASN A 300 -8.58 -13.17 -6.46
N LEU A 301 -7.57 -13.64 -7.23
CA LEU A 301 -6.45 -12.84 -7.68
C LEU A 301 -6.88 -11.57 -8.42
N MET A 302 -7.82 -11.68 -9.38
CA MET A 302 -8.28 -10.51 -10.14
C MET A 302 -9.05 -9.51 -9.28
N GLU A 303 -9.86 -9.99 -8.32
CA GLU A 303 -10.54 -9.13 -7.35
C GLU A 303 -9.53 -8.34 -6.49
N ARG A 304 -8.51 -9.02 -5.95
CA ARG A 304 -7.47 -8.38 -5.13
C ARG A 304 -6.63 -7.39 -5.91
N LEU A 305 -6.29 -7.71 -7.18
CA LEU A 305 -5.62 -6.77 -8.08
C LEU A 305 -6.47 -5.54 -8.37
N MET A 306 -7.77 -5.70 -8.60
CA MET A 306 -8.70 -4.57 -8.80
C MET A 306 -8.76 -3.68 -7.56
N VAL A 307 -8.90 -4.28 -6.38
CA VAL A 307 -8.89 -3.53 -5.11
C VAL A 307 -7.57 -2.77 -4.93
N LYS A 308 -6.45 -3.44 -5.16
CA LYS A 308 -5.13 -2.82 -5.10
C LYS A 308 -5.02 -1.63 -6.06
N LEU A 309 -5.40 -1.79 -7.33
CA LEU A 309 -5.31 -0.72 -8.33
C LEU A 309 -6.25 0.45 -7.99
N THR A 310 -7.47 0.16 -7.53
CA THR A 310 -8.43 1.16 -7.06
C THR A 310 -7.83 2.00 -5.93
N LEU A 311 -7.33 1.36 -4.86
CA LEU A 311 -6.77 2.05 -3.70
C LEU A 311 -5.46 2.78 -4.03
N ASN A 312 -4.60 2.20 -4.88
CA ASN A 312 -3.39 2.88 -5.35
C ASN A 312 -3.70 4.13 -6.17
N THR A 313 -4.73 4.08 -7.03
CA THR A 313 -5.18 5.24 -7.81
C THR A 313 -5.73 6.32 -6.90
N ILE A 314 -6.57 5.95 -5.92
CA ILE A 314 -7.13 6.89 -4.95
C ILE A 314 -6.01 7.55 -4.15
N SER A 315 -5.17 6.78 -3.48
CA SER A 315 -4.12 7.33 -2.62
C SER A 315 -3.10 8.19 -3.38
N THR A 316 -2.73 7.78 -4.59
CA THR A 316 -1.81 8.56 -5.43
C THR A 316 -2.47 9.84 -5.93
N GLY A 317 -3.68 9.76 -6.47
CA GLY A 317 -4.43 10.93 -6.94
C GLY A 317 -4.71 11.95 -5.83
N THR A 318 -5.04 11.46 -4.63
CA THR A 318 -5.18 12.31 -3.43
C THR A 318 -3.88 13.07 -3.14
N MET A 319 -2.73 12.39 -3.15
CA MET A 319 -1.44 13.03 -2.88
C MET A 319 -1.00 13.98 -4.00
N VAL A 320 -1.36 13.72 -5.26
CA VAL A 320 -1.19 14.66 -6.37
C VAL A 320 -2.00 15.94 -6.10
N LEU A 321 -3.28 15.81 -5.76
CA LEU A 321 -4.13 16.97 -5.44
C LEU A 321 -3.73 17.70 -4.14
N MET A 322 -2.98 17.03 -3.26
CA MET A 322 -2.37 17.63 -2.06
C MET A 322 -1.03 18.32 -2.35
N GLY A 323 -0.56 18.35 -3.60
CA GLY A 323 0.71 18.95 -3.99
C GLY A 323 1.95 18.19 -3.50
N ARG A 324 1.82 16.90 -3.15
CA ARG A 324 2.94 16.07 -2.67
C ARG A 324 3.72 15.37 -3.79
N VAL A 325 3.22 15.48 -5.01
CA VAL A 325 3.80 14.89 -6.20
C VAL A 325 3.96 15.99 -7.26
N THR A 326 5.13 16.09 -7.86
CA THR A 326 5.44 17.00 -8.98
C THR A 326 5.79 16.16 -10.19
N SER A 327 5.05 16.28 -11.30
CA SER A 327 5.13 15.32 -12.42
C SER A 327 4.93 13.88 -11.90
N ASN A 328 5.90 12.98 -12.09
CA ASN A 328 5.89 11.63 -11.54
C ASN A 328 6.84 11.46 -10.33
N TRP A 329 7.28 12.55 -9.70
CA TRP A 329 8.19 12.52 -8.56
C TRP A 329 7.48 12.79 -7.22
N MET A 330 7.81 12.01 -6.21
CA MET A 330 7.46 12.32 -4.82
C MET A 330 8.31 13.51 -4.35
N SER A 331 7.82 14.72 -4.58
CA SER A 331 8.53 15.96 -4.27
C SER A 331 8.42 16.38 -2.79
N TRP A 332 7.46 15.82 -2.06
CA TRP A 332 7.31 16.05 -0.63
C TRP A 332 8.31 15.19 0.15
N VAL A 333 9.54 15.67 0.28
CA VAL A 333 10.62 14.95 0.95
C VAL A 333 11.05 15.72 2.20
N ASN A 334 11.07 15.02 3.34
CA ASN A 334 11.64 15.54 4.59
C ASN A 334 13.11 15.12 4.70
N ILE A 335 14.01 16.08 4.95
CA ILE A 335 15.47 15.88 4.87
C ILE A 335 16.05 15.49 6.24
N SER A 336 15.61 14.37 6.77
CA SER A 336 16.02 13.90 8.10
C SER A 336 17.37 13.16 8.14
N ASN A 337 17.94 12.79 6.99
CA ASN A 337 19.20 12.07 6.90
C ASN A 337 19.92 12.30 5.56
N LYS A 338 21.18 11.83 5.44
CA LYS A 338 22.01 12.00 4.24
C LYS A 338 21.36 11.45 2.97
N LYS A 339 20.72 10.27 3.04
CA LYS A 339 20.03 9.64 1.91
C LYS A 339 18.88 10.51 1.39
N LEU A 340 18.05 11.02 2.28
CA LEU A 340 16.90 11.88 1.92
C LEU A 340 17.35 13.25 1.45
N ARG A 341 18.48 13.77 1.96
CA ARG A 341 19.10 14.99 1.47
C ARG A 341 19.60 14.83 0.03
N ASP A 342 20.38 13.80 -0.27
CA ASP A 342 20.85 13.50 -1.63
C ASP A 342 19.67 13.31 -2.59
N ARG A 343 18.64 12.57 -2.15
CA ARG A 343 17.39 12.42 -2.92
C ARG A 343 16.72 13.77 -3.20
N GLY A 344 16.61 14.64 -2.21
CA GLY A 344 16.04 15.99 -2.36
C GLY A 344 16.81 16.84 -3.37
N ILE A 345 18.14 16.84 -3.29
CA ILE A 345 19.00 17.56 -4.24
C ILE A 345 18.81 17.06 -5.67
N ARG A 346 18.78 15.73 -5.87
CA ARG A 346 18.53 15.12 -7.20
C ARG A 346 17.16 15.46 -7.75
N LEU A 347 16.13 15.48 -6.91
CA LEU A 347 14.78 15.88 -7.31
C LEU A 347 14.74 17.34 -7.76
N ILE A 348 15.38 18.25 -7.02
CA ILE A 348 15.47 19.68 -7.40
C ILE A 348 16.25 19.81 -8.70
N SER A 349 17.40 19.14 -8.83
CA SER A 349 18.21 19.13 -10.03
C SER A 349 17.40 18.70 -11.26
N GLU A 350 16.73 17.57 -11.18
CA GLU A 350 15.95 17.00 -12.28
C GLU A 350 14.74 17.85 -12.65
N ILE A 351 13.95 18.28 -11.66
CA ILE A 351 12.69 18.99 -11.89
C ILE A 351 12.92 20.45 -12.35
N CYS A 352 13.96 21.09 -11.83
CA CYS A 352 14.27 22.50 -12.16
C CYS A 352 15.34 22.66 -13.23
N GLY A 353 15.92 21.58 -13.77
CA GLY A 353 17.00 21.63 -14.75
C GLY A 353 18.31 22.21 -14.23
N LEU A 354 18.53 22.17 -12.90
CA LEU A 354 19.73 22.71 -12.25
C LEU A 354 20.86 21.68 -12.22
N SER A 355 22.12 22.14 -12.19
CA SER A 355 23.21 21.25 -11.82
C SER A 355 23.02 20.70 -10.40
N TYR A 356 23.56 19.52 -10.08
CA TYR A 356 23.52 18.97 -8.71
C TYR A 356 24.07 19.96 -7.68
N LYS A 357 25.12 20.71 -8.04
CA LYS A 357 25.75 21.73 -7.19
C LYS A 357 24.79 22.90 -6.92
N ASP A 358 24.16 23.43 -7.95
CA ASP A 358 23.22 24.55 -7.81
C ASP A 358 21.95 24.13 -7.07
N ALA A 359 21.43 22.92 -7.34
CA ALA A 359 20.34 22.34 -6.58
C ALA A 359 20.69 22.14 -5.09
N CYS A 360 21.94 21.77 -4.79
CA CYS A 360 22.42 21.68 -3.41
C CYS A 360 22.42 23.05 -2.72
N TYR A 361 22.90 24.09 -3.37
CA TYR A 361 22.85 25.45 -2.80
C TYR A 361 21.42 25.94 -2.61
N ALA A 362 20.55 25.80 -3.62
CA ALA A 362 19.16 26.19 -3.53
C ALA A 362 18.41 25.50 -2.38
N LEU A 363 18.70 24.20 -2.14
CA LEU A 363 18.14 23.48 -1.01
C LEU A 363 18.68 24.02 0.33
N HIS A 364 19.97 24.29 0.43
CA HIS A 364 20.54 24.80 1.67
C HIS A 364 20.06 26.20 2.01
N GLU A 365 19.92 27.10 1.03
CA GLU A 365 19.27 28.41 1.22
C GLU A 365 17.84 28.26 1.76
N THR A 366 17.07 27.34 1.18
CA THR A 366 15.73 27.04 1.69
C THR A 366 15.75 26.52 3.14
N LEU A 367 16.73 25.68 3.49
CA LEU A 367 16.84 25.19 4.88
C LEU A 367 17.13 26.30 5.87
N GLU A 368 17.95 27.28 5.51
CA GLU A 368 18.21 28.47 6.35
C GLU A 368 16.95 29.34 6.52
N GLU A 369 16.11 29.44 5.47
CA GLU A 369 14.80 30.09 5.58
C GLU A 369 13.88 29.32 6.53
N PHE A 370 13.87 27.97 6.42
CA PHE A 370 13.09 27.08 7.27
C PHE A 370 13.45 27.14 8.76
N GLU A 371 14.73 27.40 9.10
CA GLU A 371 15.14 27.59 10.50
C GLU A 371 14.37 28.72 11.19
N LYS A 372 13.95 29.72 10.44
CA LYS A 372 13.20 30.90 10.93
C LYS A 372 11.70 30.65 11.06
N LEU A 373 11.17 29.54 10.55
CA LEU A 373 9.75 29.22 10.60
C LEU A 373 9.35 28.63 11.95
N SER A 374 8.06 28.75 12.28
CA SER A 374 7.49 28.05 13.43
C SER A 374 7.52 26.53 13.24
N GLU A 375 7.52 25.76 14.32
CA GLU A 375 7.46 24.29 14.25
C GLU A 375 6.17 23.77 13.57
N ALA A 376 5.08 24.54 13.64
CA ALA A 376 3.85 24.22 12.93
C ALA A 376 4.00 24.36 11.41
N ASP A 377 4.63 25.47 10.98
CA ASP A 377 4.88 25.73 9.56
C ASP A 377 5.86 24.72 8.96
N LYS A 378 6.94 24.39 9.68
CA LYS A 378 7.92 23.36 9.26
C LYS A 378 7.26 21.98 9.00
N LYS A 379 6.21 21.63 9.75
CA LYS A 379 5.48 20.38 9.56
C LYS A 379 4.52 20.41 8.37
N SER A 380 4.09 21.60 7.95
CA SER A 380 3.12 21.78 6.87
C SER A 380 3.74 21.91 5.48
N ILE A 381 5.05 22.07 5.38
CA ILE A 381 5.77 22.38 4.14
C ILE A 381 6.95 21.40 3.98
N SER A 382 7.19 20.91 2.76
CA SER A 382 8.41 20.15 2.44
C SER A 382 9.50 21.11 1.93
N PRO A 383 10.71 21.12 2.52
CA PRO A 383 11.79 21.98 2.02
C PRO A 383 12.12 21.72 0.55
N VAL A 384 12.09 20.45 0.11
CA VAL A 384 12.34 20.09 -1.28
C VAL A 384 11.26 20.63 -2.22
N ASN A 385 9.99 20.44 -1.85
CA ASN A 385 8.86 20.94 -2.66
C ASN A 385 8.86 22.48 -2.73
N TYR A 386 9.14 23.14 -1.61
CA TYR A 386 9.26 24.59 -1.54
C TYR A 386 10.40 25.11 -2.44
N THR A 387 11.58 24.47 -2.39
CA THR A 387 12.70 24.81 -3.29
C THR A 387 12.33 24.65 -4.76
N ILE A 388 11.62 23.58 -5.11
CA ILE A 388 11.14 23.34 -6.48
C ILE A 388 10.20 24.47 -6.93
N GLN A 389 9.20 24.79 -6.13
CA GLN A 389 8.23 25.85 -6.45
C GLN A 389 8.91 27.22 -6.61
N LYS A 390 9.85 27.56 -5.72
CA LYS A 390 10.61 28.82 -5.77
C LYS A 390 11.42 28.94 -7.06
N ASN A 391 12.02 27.84 -7.54
CA ASN A 391 12.84 27.83 -8.74
C ASN A 391 12.04 27.68 -10.03
N GLN A 392 10.84 27.10 -9.99
CA GLN A 392 9.93 27.04 -11.16
C GLN A 392 9.16 28.34 -11.39
N GLY A 393 8.89 29.14 -10.34
CA GLY A 393 8.23 30.43 -10.44
C GLY A 393 9.12 31.59 -10.96
N ASN A 394 10.41 31.31 -11.17
CA ASN A 394 11.40 32.29 -11.69
C ASN A 394 11.67 32.12 -13.21
N HIS A 395 10.78 31.43 -13.94
CA HIS A 395 10.83 31.33 -15.40
C HIS A 395 9.58 31.92 -16.06
#